data_8e534b70885d56e7f11f3144806e2b09
#
_entry.id   8e534b70885d56e7f11f3144806e2b09
#
_cell.length_a   1.000
_cell.length_b   1.000
_cell.length_c   1.000
_cell.angle_alpha   90.00
_cell.angle_beta   90.00
_cell.angle_gamma   90.00
#
_symmetry.space_group_name_H-M   'P 1'
#
loop_
_entity.id
_entity.type
_entity.pdbx_description
1 polymer ?
#
loop_
_entity_poly.entity_id
_entity_poly.type
_entity_poly.pdbx_seq_one_letter_code
_entity_poly.pdbx_strand_id
1 'polypeptide(L)'
;MAKVYLICGKLCCGKTTYSQKLCTENDAVLLSVDEMTLTVFGQNCGDKHDEYVLNAKKYLLNKSLELIDKNINVVLDWGFWTRKEREFTKEFYKLCGIDCELHYIDISDDVWKARIEQRNQTVLTGKTSAYYVDENLLAKFNSIFEAPSKEEIDVVC
;
A
#
# COMPACT_ATOMS: atom_id res chain seq x y z
N MET A 1 12.30 18.76 -7.24
CA MET A 1 12.34 18.14 -5.88
C MET A 1 11.53 16.85 -5.94
N ALA A 2 12.04 15.78 -5.36
CA ALA A 2 11.33 14.49 -5.36
C ALA A 2 10.04 14.53 -4.53
N LYS A 3 9.06 13.75 -4.96
CA LYS A 3 7.75 13.62 -4.32
C LYS A 3 7.52 12.22 -3.78
N VAL A 4 6.61 12.12 -2.81
CA VAL A 4 6.11 10.86 -2.28
C VAL A 4 4.63 10.71 -2.61
N TYR A 5 4.26 9.53 -3.12
CA TYR A 5 2.88 9.17 -3.41
C TYR A 5 2.43 8.06 -2.46
N LEU A 6 1.41 8.32 -1.65
CA LEU A 6 0.77 7.33 -0.79
C LEU A 6 -0.42 6.73 -1.51
N ILE A 7 -0.43 5.41 -1.70
CA ILE A 7 -1.53 4.73 -2.39
C ILE A 7 -2.46 4.08 -1.38
N CYS A 8 -3.63 4.68 -1.20
CA CYS A 8 -4.66 4.24 -0.28
C CYS A 8 -5.79 3.51 -1.02
N GLY A 9 -6.30 2.47 -0.44
CA GLY A 9 -7.45 1.73 -0.95
C GLY A 9 -7.65 0.38 -0.28
N LYS A 10 -8.81 -0.20 -0.52
CA LYS A 10 -9.16 -1.54 -0.02
C LYS A 10 -8.16 -2.59 -0.51
N LEU A 11 -8.03 -3.68 0.22
CA LEU A 11 -7.29 -4.82 -0.30
C LEU A 11 -7.91 -5.29 -1.64
N CYS A 12 -7.10 -5.75 -2.58
CA CYS A 12 -7.52 -6.14 -3.93
C CYS A 12 -8.20 -5.03 -4.77
N CYS A 13 -8.05 -3.75 -4.45
CA CYS A 13 -8.68 -2.69 -5.23
C CYS A 13 -7.90 -2.27 -6.49
N GLY A 14 -6.71 -2.84 -6.73
CA GLY A 14 -5.85 -2.53 -7.87
C GLY A 14 -4.71 -1.55 -7.56
N LYS A 15 -4.35 -1.37 -6.29
CA LYS A 15 -3.25 -0.50 -5.85
C LYS A 15 -1.95 -0.80 -6.57
N THR A 16 -1.54 -2.05 -6.62
CA THR A 16 -0.25 -2.43 -7.21
C THR A 16 -0.18 -2.09 -8.70
N THR A 17 -1.24 -2.35 -9.46
CA THR A 17 -1.31 -1.98 -10.88
C THR A 17 -1.22 -0.46 -11.07
N TYR A 18 -1.97 0.30 -10.26
CA TYR A 18 -1.93 1.76 -10.27
C TYR A 18 -0.56 2.29 -9.88
N SER A 19 0.03 1.73 -8.81
CA SER A 19 1.36 2.09 -8.32
C SER A 19 2.45 1.88 -9.36
N GLN A 20 2.43 0.76 -10.08
CA GLN A 20 3.37 0.48 -11.17
C GLN A 20 3.24 1.47 -12.32
N LYS A 21 2.01 1.81 -12.70
CA LYS A 21 1.75 2.85 -13.72
C LYS A 21 2.30 4.20 -13.26
N LEU A 22 1.98 4.61 -12.02
CA LEU A 22 2.43 5.87 -11.44
C LEU A 22 3.97 5.95 -11.38
N CYS A 23 4.65 4.84 -11.04
CA CYS A 23 6.11 4.76 -11.06
C CYS A 23 6.68 5.03 -12.46
N THR A 24 6.08 4.45 -13.49
CA THR A 24 6.52 4.64 -14.89
C THR A 24 6.30 6.08 -15.37
N GLU A 25 5.16 6.68 -15.00
CA GLU A 25 4.80 8.04 -15.42
C GLU A 25 5.61 9.13 -14.70
N ASN A 26 6.16 8.83 -13.52
CA ASN A 26 6.85 9.82 -12.68
C ASN A 26 8.31 9.46 -12.37
N ASP A 27 8.90 8.50 -13.05
CA ASP A 27 10.26 8.01 -12.77
C ASP A 27 10.47 7.72 -11.27
N ALA A 28 9.51 7.00 -10.67
CA ALA A 28 9.48 6.73 -9.24
C ALA A 28 9.88 5.28 -8.91
N VAL A 29 10.37 5.07 -7.70
CA VAL A 29 10.64 3.75 -7.14
C VAL A 29 9.46 3.29 -6.31
N LEU A 30 9.00 2.06 -6.57
CA LEU A 30 7.94 1.41 -5.79
C LEU A 30 8.53 0.82 -4.49
N LEU A 31 7.93 1.18 -3.36
CA LEU A 31 8.19 0.57 -2.07
C LEU A 31 6.89 -0.12 -1.60
N SER A 32 6.86 -1.44 -1.71
CA SER A 32 5.70 -2.26 -1.36
C SER A 32 5.99 -3.12 -0.13
N VAL A 33 5.16 -2.99 0.89
CA VAL A 33 5.25 -3.82 2.11
C VAL A 33 4.90 -5.27 1.81
N ASP A 34 3.87 -5.52 1.01
CA ASP A 34 3.45 -6.87 0.65
C ASP A 34 4.53 -7.59 -0.17
N GLU A 35 5.14 -6.92 -1.14
CA GLU A 35 6.25 -7.49 -1.91
C GLU A 35 7.43 -7.85 -0.99
N MET A 36 7.80 -6.96 -0.08
CA MET A 36 8.89 -7.20 0.85
C MET A 36 8.59 -8.37 1.79
N THR A 37 7.44 -8.37 2.43
CA THR A 37 7.08 -9.41 3.40
C THR A 37 6.88 -10.78 2.75
N LEU A 38 6.25 -10.84 1.58
CA LEU A 38 6.10 -12.08 0.80
C LEU A 38 7.44 -12.64 0.33
N THR A 39 8.34 -11.78 -0.14
CA THR A 39 9.67 -12.19 -0.62
C THR A 39 10.52 -12.74 0.51
N VAL A 40 10.50 -12.11 1.69
CA VAL A 40 11.37 -12.47 2.81
C VAL A 40 10.79 -13.63 3.63
N PHE A 41 9.47 -13.65 3.86
CA PHE A 41 8.82 -14.57 4.81
C PHE A 41 7.84 -15.54 4.17
N GLY A 42 7.45 -15.34 2.91
CA GLY A 42 6.43 -16.15 2.23
C GLY A 42 5.00 -15.88 2.72
N GLN A 43 4.08 -16.78 2.35
CA GLN A 43 2.64 -16.62 2.64
C GLN A 43 2.30 -16.75 4.14
N ASN A 44 3.02 -17.61 4.87
CA ASN A 44 2.68 -17.98 6.24
C ASN A 44 3.73 -17.48 7.22
N CYS A 45 3.56 -16.25 7.71
CA CYS A 45 4.40 -15.68 8.77
C CYS A 45 3.92 -16.05 10.19
N GLY A 46 2.77 -16.70 10.31
CA GLY A 46 2.15 -17.04 11.60
C GLY A 46 1.77 -15.78 12.39
N ASP A 47 1.87 -15.87 13.72
CA ASP A 47 1.50 -14.79 14.65
C ASP A 47 2.40 -13.55 14.56
N LYS A 48 3.54 -13.64 13.87
CA LYS A 48 4.49 -12.54 13.69
C LYS A 48 4.21 -11.65 12.48
N HIS A 49 3.19 -11.94 11.70
CA HIS A 49 2.89 -11.20 10.48
C HIS A 49 2.78 -9.68 10.72
N ASP A 50 2.04 -9.27 11.74
CA ASP A 50 1.83 -7.85 12.04
C ASP A 50 3.12 -7.15 12.48
N GLU A 51 3.97 -7.85 13.23
CA GLU A 51 5.30 -7.37 13.61
C GLU A 51 6.19 -7.18 12.38
N TYR A 52 6.20 -8.14 11.46
CA TYR A 52 6.98 -8.04 10.22
C TYR A 52 6.49 -6.93 9.31
N VAL A 53 5.19 -6.74 9.19
CA VAL A 53 4.60 -5.61 8.44
C VAL A 53 5.03 -4.27 9.05
N LEU A 54 4.97 -4.12 10.36
CA LEU A 54 5.38 -2.90 11.06
C LEU A 54 6.88 -2.60 10.84
N ASN A 55 7.73 -3.62 10.95
CA ASN A 55 9.16 -3.48 10.73
C ASN A 55 9.50 -3.15 9.27
N ALA A 56 8.79 -3.78 8.32
CA ALA A 56 8.91 -3.48 6.90
C ALA A 56 8.54 -2.02 6.60
N LYS A 57 7.44 -1.52 7.17
CA LYS A 57 7.04 -0.10 7.03
C LYS A 57 8.11 0.85 7.55
N LYS A 58 8.66 0.59 8.73
CA LYS A 58 9.75 1.41 9.30
C LYS A 58 10.99 1.42 8.40
N TYR A 59 11.39 0.26 7.91
CA TYR A 59 12.53 0.13 7.00
C TYR A 59 12.29 0.91 5.71
N LEU A 60 11.12 0.73 5.09
CA LEU A 60 10.78 1.37 3.83
C LEU A 60 10.62 2.89 3.96
N LEU A 61 10.12 3.40 5.10
CA LEU A 61 10.11 4.85 5.39
C LEU A 61 11.53 5.42 5.39
N ASN A 62 12.46 4.79 6.08
CA ASN A 62 13.85 5.24 6.09
C ASN A 62 14.47 5.14 4.69
N LYS A 63 14.20 4.07 3.96
CA LYS A 63 14.69 3.87 2.60
C LYS A 63 14.14 4.92 1.63
N SER A 64 12.89 5.36 1.82
CA SER A 64 12.30 6.42 1.01
C SER A 64 13.06 7.74 1.15
N LEU A 65 13.51 8.10 2.36
CA LEU A 65 14.30 9.33 2.57
C LEU A 65 15.63 9.29 1.82
N GLU A 66 16.29 8.13 1.79
CA GLU A 66 17.54 7.96 1.02
C GLU A 66 17.31 8.16 -0.48
N LEU A 67 16.18 7.67 -1.03
CA LEU A 67 15.82 7.86 -2.44
C LEU A 67 15.49 9.32 -2.75
N ILE A 68 14.71 9.96 -1.88
CA ILE A 68 14.31 11.37 -2.02
C ILE A 68 15.54 12.28 -1.97
N ASP A 69 16.53 12.00 -1.10
CA ASP A 69 17.81 12.71 -1.05
C ASP A 69 18.59 12.63 -2.37
N LYS A 70 18.36 11.57 -3.15
CA LYS A 70 18.90 11.41 -4.52
C LYS A 70 17.98 11.98 -5.60
N ASN A 71 16.96 12.76 -5.21
CA ASN A 71 15.96 13.33 -6.10
C ASN A 71 15.15 12.29 -6.90
N ILE A 72 14.88 11.13 -6.28
CA ILE A 72 14.09 10.04 -6.85
C ILE A 72 12.71 10.06 -6.22
N ASN A 73 11.66 10.11 -7.04
CA ASN A 73 10.27 9.99 -6.59
C ASN A 73 9.98 8.61 -6.00
N VAL A 74 9.08 8.54 -5.04
CA VAL A 74 8.76 7.30 -4.33
C VAL A 74 7.25 7.06 -4.31
N VAL A 75 6.84 5.84 -4.61
CA VAL A 75 5.45 5.37 -4.44
C VAL A 75 5.41 4.36 -3.29
N LEU A 76 4.60 4.66 -2.27
CA LEU A 76 4.39 3.78 -1.12
C LEU A 76 3.09 2.99 -1.31
N ASP A 77 3.22 1.68 -1.58
CA ASP A 77 2.10 0.76 -1.81
C ASP A 77 1.91 -0.16 -0.61
N TRP A 78 1.23 0.34 0.44
CA TRP A 78 0.85 -0.48 1.59
C TRP A 78 -0.54 -0.22 2.18
N GLY A 79 -1.43 0.31 1.37
CA GLY A 79 -2.86 0.37 1.63
C GLY A 79 -3.34 1.53 2.46
N PHE A 80 -2.60 1.99 3.46
CA PHE A 80 -2.96 3.13 4.32
C PHE A 80 -4.39 3.02 4.88
N TRP A 81 -4.68 1.92 5.55
CA TRP A 81 -6.03 1.54 5.94
C TRP A 81 -6.62 2.41 7.04
N THR A 82 -5.80 2.96 7.95
CA THR A 82 -6.28 3.78 9.06
C THR A 82 -5.98 5.26 8.83
N ARG A 83 -6.85 6.11 9.33
CA ARG A 83 -6.64 7.56 9.33
C ARG A 83 -5.34 7.93 10.06
N LYS A 84 -5.12 7.31 11.22
CA LYS A 84 -3.90 7.53 12.02
C LYS A 84 -2.61 7.26 11.22
N GLU A 85 -2.59 6.19 10.44
CA GLU A 85 -1.44 5.84 9.60
C GLU A 85 -1.21 6.89 8.50
N ARG A 86 -2.29 7.35 7.85
CA ARG A 86 -2.21 8.38 6.82
C ARG A 86 -1.73 9.72 7.38
N GLU A 87 -2.30 10.15 8.49
CA GLU A 87 -1.91 11.39 9.18
C GLU A 87 -0.45 11.34 9.64
N PHE A 88 -0.03 10.24 10.27
CA PHE A 88 1.36 10.04 10.69
C PHE A 88 2.32 10.13 9.50
N THR A 89 2.01 9.46 8.40
CA THR A 89 2.90 9.43 7.24
C THR A 89 2.97 10.79 6.53
N LYS A 90 1.85 11.47 6.37
CA LYS A 90 1.83 12.84 5.82
C LYS A 90 2.63 13.81 6.70
N GLU A 91 2.43 13.77 8.01
CA GLU A 91 3.18 14.65 8.94
C GLU A 91 4.67 14.33 8.96
N PHE A 92 5.05 13.04 8.89
CA PHE A 92 6.45 12.62 8.79
C PHE A 92 7.17 13.28 7.60
N TYR A 93 6.58 13.23 6.40
CA TYR A 93 7.18 13.85 5.23
C TYR A 93 7.13 15.37 5.28
N LYS A 94 6.06 15.94 5.79
CA LYS A 94 5.91 17.39 5.97
C LYS A 94 7.01 17.95 6.89
N LEU A 95 7.31 17.30 8.00
CA LEU A 95 8.42 17.67 8.90
C LEU A 95 9.80 17.59 8.24
N CYS A 96 9.93 16.70 7.25
CA CYS A 96 11.14 16.61 6.42
C CYS A 96 11.17 17.62 5.26
N GLY A 97 10.14 18.44 5.09
CA GLY A 97 10.02 19.38 3.97
C GLY A 97 9.78 18.70 2.61
N ILE A 98 9.21 17.49 2.62
CA ILE A 98 8.97 16.66 1.45
C ILE A 98 7.50 16.74 1.03
N ASP A 99 7.25 16.98 -0.26
CA ASP A 99 5.91 16.98 -0.84
C ASP A 99 5.34 15.55 -0.90
N CYS A 100 4.11 15.38 -0.36
CA CYS A 100 3.47 14.09 -0.19
C CYS A 100 2.01 14.14 -0.60
N GLU A 101 1.63 13.33 -1.59
CA GLU A 101 0.27 13.24 -2.13
C GLU A 101 -0.41 11.92 -1.76
N LEU A 102 -1.68 11.97 -1.33
CA LEU A 102 -2.51 10.79 -1.08
C LEU A 102 -3.41 10.52 -2.29
N HIS A 103 -3.18 9.39 -2.94
CA HIS A 103 -3.99 8.86 -4.04
C HIS A 103 -4.94 7.79 -3.49
N TYR A 104 -6.25 7.98 -3.65
CA TYR A 104 -7.25 7.04 -3.18
C TYR A 104 -7.89 6.29 -4.33
N ILE A 105 -7.75 4.96 -4.31
CA ILE A 105 -8.42 4.07 -5.27
C ILE A 105 -9.76 3.68 -4.71
N ASP A 106 -10.81 4.27 -5.27
CA ASP A 106 -12.20 4.01 -4.91
C ASP A 106 -12.84 3.05 -5.92
N ILE A 107 -13.35 1.92 -5.43
CA ILE A 107 -14.07 0.94 -6.23
C ILE A 107 -15.38 0.54 -5.56
N SER A 108 -16.38 0.17 -6.36
CA SER A 108 -17.65 -0.34 -5.83
C SER A 108 -17.47 -1.69 -5.12
N ASP A 109 -18.37 -2.00 -4.19
CA ASP A 109 -18.33 -3.26 -3.45
C ASP A 109 -18.46 -4.50 -4.35
N ASP A 110 -19.23 -4.42 -5.43
CA ASP A 110 -19.38 -5.52 -6.38
C ASP A 110 -18.08 -5.79 -7.14
N VAL A 111 -17.40 -4.75 -7.61
CA VAL A 111 -16.08 -4.87 -8.24
C VAL A 111 -15.05 -5.40 -7.24
N TRP A 112 -15.11 -4.94 -6.00
CA TRP A 112 -14.21 -5.38 -4.96
C TRP A 112 -14.33 -6.87 -4.67
N LYS A 113 -15.55 -7.38 -4.48
CA LYS A 113 -15.83 -8.82 -4.26
C LYS A 113 -15.33 -9.68 -5.42
N ALA A 114 -15.61 -9.27 -6.66
CA ALA A 114 -15.14 -9.97 -7.86
C ALA A 114 -13.61 -10.04 -7.94
N ARG A 115 -12.91 -8.95 -7.57
CA ARG A 115 -11.45 -8.92 -7.55
C ARG A 115 -10.82 -9.79 -6.46
N ILE A 116 -11.45 -9.89 -5.28
CA ILE A 116 -11.02 -10.80 -4.22
C ILE A 116 -11.09 -12.25 -4.71
N GLU A 117 -12.22 -12.65 -5.30
CA GLU A 117 -12.39 -14.00 -5.83
C GLU A 117 -11.37 -14.32 -6.92
N GLN A 118 -11.19 -13.42 -7.87
CA GLN A 118 -10.19 -13.58 -8.95
C GLN A 118 -8.77 -13.71 -8.39
N ARG A 119 -8.39 -12.89 -7.40
CA ARG A 119 -7.07 -12.98 -6.75
C ARG A 119 -6.87 -14.34 -6.10
N ASN A 120 -7.85 -14.80 -5.33
CA ASN A 120 -7.77 -16.10 -4.65
C ASN A 120 -7.56 -17.25 -5.64
N GLN A 121 -8.26 -17.23 -6.77
CA GLN A 121 -8.05 -18.21 -7.83
C GLN A 121 -6.64 -18.14 -8.42
N THR A 122 -6.12 -16.96 -8.69
CA THR A 122 -4.76 -16.78 -9.24
C THR A 122 -3.66 -17.15 -8.26
N VAL A 123 -3.85 -16.95 -6.96
CA VAL A 123 -2.93 -17.40 -5.90
C VAL A 123 -2.92 -18.92 -5.82
N LEU A 124 -4.08 -19.56 -5.79
CA LEU A 124 -4.20 -21.04 -5.73
C LEU A 124 -3.60 -21.73 -6.95
N THR A 125 -3.61 -21.11 -8.11
CA THR A 125 -3.03 -21.65 -9.35
C THR A 125 -1.54 -21.28 -9.52
N GLY A 126 -0.93 -20.57 -8.55
CA GLY A 126 0.48 -20.17 -8.60
C GLY A 126 0.83 -19.10 -9.63
N LYS A 127 -0.18 -18.42 -10.19
CA LYS A 127 0.01 -17.38 -11.23
C LYS A 127 0.46 -16.03 -10.68
N THR A 128 0.38 -15.82 -9.37
CA THR A 128 0.78 -14.59 -8.69
C THR A 128 1.33 -14.88 -7.32
N SER A 129 2.26 -14.06 -6.83
CA SER A 129 2.81 -14.09 -5.48
C SER A 129 2.12 -13.10 -4.52
N ALA A 130 0.81 -12.88 -4.68
CA ALA A 130 0.02 -12.09 -3.74
C ALA A 130 -0.49 -12.95 -2.57
N TYR A 131 -0.92 -12.29 -1.47
CA TYR A 131 -1.57 -12.98 -0.37
C TYR A 131 -2.95 -13.52 -0.76
N TYR A 132 -3.24 -14.74 -0.31
CA TYR A 132 -4.59 -15.30 -0.35
C TYR A 132 -5.48 -14.56 0.66
N VAL A 133 -6.66 -14.14 0.24
CA VAL A 133 -7.61 -13.42 1.09
C VAL A 133 -8.65 -14.40 1.61
N ASP A 134 -8.42 -14.89 2.81
CA ASP A 134 -9.39 -15.72 3.54
C ASP A 134 -10.42 -14.88 4.32
N GLU A 135 -11.40 -15.54 4.92
CA GLU A 135 -12.44 -14.89 5.72
C GLU A 135 -11.86 -14.14 6.93
N ASN A 136 -10.79 -14.64 7.54
CA ASN A 136 -10.15 -14.01 8.69
C ASN A 136 -9.47 -12.69 8.29
N LEU A 137 -8.72 -12.71 7.18
CA LEU A 137 -8.09 -11.50 6.65
C LEU A 137 -9.14 -10.46 6.23
N LEU A 138 -10.23 -10.90 5.59
CA LEU A 138 -11.32 -10.01 5.20
C LEU A 138 -12.03 -9.40 6.40
N ALA A 139 -12.32 -10.19 7.44
CA ALA A 139 -12.91 -9.70 8.68
C ALA A 139 -12.00 -8.71 9.40
N LYS A 140 -10.70 -9.00 9.49
CA LYS A 140 -9.68 -8.09 10.02
C LYS A 140 -9.64 -6.78 9.25
N PHE A 141 -9.60 -6.85 7.92
CA PHE A 141 -9.63 -5.67 7.07
C PHE A 141 -10.87 -4.80 7.33
N ASN A 142 -12.07 -5.40 7.31
CA ASN A 142 -13.33 -4.69 7.52
C ASN A 142 -13.42 -4.04 8.92
N SER A 143 -12.74 -4.60 9.92
CA SER A 143 -12.68 -4.02 11.26
C SER A 143 -11.72 -2.84 11.40
N ILE A 144 -10.76 -2.70 10.50
CA ILE A 144 -9.67 -1.71 10.60
C ILE A 144 -9.82 -0.60 9.56
N PHE A 145 -10.32 -0.92 8.36
CA PHE A 145 -10.32 0.03 7.24
C PHE A 145 -11.21 1.25 7.52
N GLU A 146 -10.62 2.41 7.41
CA GLU A 146 -11.25 3.72 7.50
C GLU A 146 -11.05 4.44 6.15
N ALA A 147 -12.12 4.60 5.37
CA ALA A 147 -12.04 5.34 4.12
C ALA A 147 -11.55 6.77 4.35
N PRO A 148 -10.63 7.27 3.52
CA PRO A 148 -10.15 8.64 3.69
C PRO A 148 -11.25 9.66 3.44
N SER A 149 -11.23 10.75 4.19
CA SER A 149 -12.12 11.89 3.96
C SER A 149 -11.68 12.68 2.72
N LYS A 150 -12.59 13.49 2.18
CA LYS A 150 -12.28 14.32 1.00
C LYS A 150 -11.10 15.26 1.23
N GLU A 151 -10.93 15.73 2.48
CA GLU A 151 -9.82 16.63 2.84
C GLU A 151 -8.46 15.93 2.91
N GLU A 152 -8.45 14.61 3.09
CA GLU A 152 -7.21 13.83 3.12
C GLU A 152 -6.70 13.51 1.71
N ILE A 153 -7.60 13.47 0.71
CA ILE A 153 -7.34 12.96 -0.63
C ILE A 153 -6.82 14.07 -1.53
N ASP A 154 -5.68 13.85 -2.17
CA ASP A 154 -5.14 14.74 -3.20
C ASP A 154 -5.60 14.30 -4.59
N VAL A 155 -5.69 12.99 -4.84
CA VAL A 155 -6.14 12.40 -6.12
C VAL A 155 -7.10 11.23 -5.88
N VAL A 156 -8.23 11.22 -6.57
CA VAL A 156 -9.16 10.07 -6.65
C VAL A 156 -8.90 9.31 -7.94
N CYS A 157 -8.77 7.97 -7.85
CA CYS A 157 -8.44 7.09 -8.98
C CYS A 157 -9.57 6.09 -9.24
#